data_f59a90e7aeb55b33928d255c4cab4c23
#
_entry.id   f59a90e7aeb55b33928d255c4cab4c23
#
_cell.length_a   1.000
_cell.length_b   1.000
_cell.length_c   1.000
_cell.angle_alpha   90.00
_cell.angle_beta   90.00
_cell.angle_gamma   90.00
#
_symmetry.space_group_name_H-M   'P 1'
#
loop_
_entity.id
_entity.type
_entity.pdbx_description
1 polymer ?
#
loop_
_entity_poly.entity_id
_entity_poly.type
_entity_poly.pdbx_seq_one_letter_code
_entity_poly.pdbx_strand_id
1 'polypeptide(L)'
;MNNKFLILAILCAISFFSSTSMVNAQATIDIESGVVFTGYNNVRIPGTTGTMFSLKTDLNTKPNAFIRIRAGYLIKSRHTISLLYAPLMVTSSGSTNRQIDFNGVTFPSNTDLHASYTFNSYRITYRYDIIKKPKFEFGLGFTAKIRDAEIALTSQGMAASKKNVGFVPIINFRLNWKLNEKMSILFDGDALAAPQGRAEDVLLAGTYAFSDQFLVRFGYRILEGGADNDEVNNFALFHYASVGVSFTFKNK
;
A
#
# COMPACT_ATOMS: atom_id res chain seq x y z
N MET A 1 20.24 -1.21 6.62
CA MET A 1 19.77 0.12 7.07
C MET A 1 19.73 0.09 8.60
N ASN A 2 20.46 0.96 9.26
CA ASN A 2 20.80 0.83 10.69
C ASN A 2 19.54 1.04 11.56
N ASN A 3 19.15 0.05 12.37
CA ASN A 3 17.99 0.09 13.28
C ASN A 3 17.98 1.33 14.21
N LYS A 4 19.13 1.95 14.44
CA LYS A 4 19.26 3.18 15.22
C LYS A 4 18.61 4.41 14.58
N PHE A 5 18.58 4.49 13.24
CA PHE A 5 17.90 5.58 12.52
C PHE A 5 16.36 5.48 12.60
N LEU A 6 15.83 4.25 12.58
CA LEU A 6 14.40 4.03 12.70
C LEU A 6 13.90 4.39 14.12
N ILE A 7 14.66 4.01 15.15
CA ILE A 7 14.35 4.33 16.56
C ILE A 7 14.43 5.85 16.81
N LEU A 8 15.43 6.54 16.23
CA LEU A 8 15.59 7.98 16.37
C LEU A 8 14.45 8.74 15.65
N ALA A 9 14.01 8.28 14.49
CA ALA A 9 12.88 8.86 13.76
C ALA A 9 11.55 8.69 14.55
N ILE A 10 11.35 7.55 15.21
CA ILE A 10 10.19 7.29 16.06
C ILE A 10 10.24 8.16 17.33
N LEU A 11 11.40 8.32 17.95
CA LEU A 11 11.59 9.19 19.13
C LEU A 11 11.43 10.67 18.79
N CYS A 12 11.93 11.14 17.64
CA CYS A 12 11.69 12.50 17.17
C CYS A 12 10.20 12.76 16.85
N ALA A 13 9.47 11.78 16.31
CA ALA A 13 8.04 11.91 16.08
C ALA A 13 7.25 12.05 17.40
N ILE A 14 7.69 11.39 18.46
CA ILE A 14 7.06 11.45 19.78
C ILE A 14 7.34 12.78 20.49
N SER A 15 8.52 13.39 20.34
CA SER A 15 8.89 14.66 20.99
C SER A 15 8.23 15.90 20.38
N PHE A 16 7.74 15.84 19.13
CA PHE A 16 7.00 16.95 18.52
C PHE A 16 5.57 17.14 19.06
N PHE A 17 5.06 16.20 19.86
CA PHE A 17 3.69 16.25 20.43
C PHE A 17 3.59 16.99 21.78
N SER A 18 4.68 17.55 22.33
CA SER A 18 4.71 18.00 23.72
C SER A 18 4.40 19.47 23.96
N SER A 19 4.07 20.29 22.98
CA SER A 19 3.78 21.72 23.22
C SER A 19 2.94 22.35 22.13
N THR A 20 1.61 22.28 22.24
CA THR A 20 0.73 23.27 21.61
C THR A 20 -0.57 23.42 22.41
N SER A 21 -0.89 24.69 22.69
CA SER A 21 -2.17 25.19 23.16
C SER A 21 -3.39 24.54 22.50
N MET A 22 -4.47 24.38 23.24
CA MET A 22 -5.77 23.78 22.94
C MET A 22 -6.30 24.00 21.51
N VAL A 23 -5.75 23.31 20.55
CA VAL A 23 -6.43 22.97 19.29
C VAL A 23 -7.08 21.61 19.52
N ASN A 24 -8.37 21.46 19.22
CA ASN A 24 -9.05 20.16 19.24
C ASN A 24 -8.36 19.23 18.21
N ALA A 25 -7.30 18.59 18.63
CA ALA A 25 -6.47 17.73 17.82
C ALA A 25 -6.50 16.31 18.39
N GLN A 26 -6.71 15.32 17.53
CA GLN A 26 -6.78 13.93 17.92
C GLN A 26 -5.73 13.14 17.14
N ALA A 27 -4.85 12.45 17.86
CA ALA A 27 -3.93 11.50 17.27
C ALA A 27 -4.60 10.12 17.14
N THR A 28 -4.32 9.42 16.06
CA THR A 28 -4.85 8.07 15.80
C THR A 28 -3.71 7.17 15.32
N ILE A 29 -3.64 5.97 15.87
CA ILE A 29 -2.82 4.88 15.33
C ILE A 29 -3.78 3.83 14.77
N ASP A 30 -3.47 3.38 13.56
CA ASP A 30 -4.25 2.41 12.82
C ASP A 30 -3.33 1.30 12.31
N ILE A 31 -3.68 0.06 12.61
CA ILE A 31 -2.97 -1.13 12.15
C ILE A 31 -3.94 -1.97 11.36
N GLU A 32 -3.53 -2.36 10.14
CA GLU A 32 -4.27 -3.23 9.23
C GLU A 32 -3.41 -4.44 8.89
N SER A 33 -4.01 -5.64 8.94
CA SER A 33 -3.37 -6.90 8.61
C SER A 33 -4.36 -7.87 7.97
N GLY A 34 -3.90 -9.05 7.58
CA GLY A 34 -4.72 -10.10 6.97
C GLY A 34 -3.94 -10.86 5.92
N VAL A 35 -4.63 -11.25 4.84
CA VAL A 35 -4.04 -12.05 3.75
C VAL A 35 -4.13 -11.29 2.43
N VAL A 36 -3.04 -11.32 1.66
CA VAL A 36 -2.95 -10.77 0.31
C VAL A 36 -2.86 -11.89 -0.72
N PHE A 37 -3.61 -11.73 -1.81
CA PHE A 37 -3.65 -12.62 -2.96
C PHE A 37 -3.26 -11.84 -4.21
N THR A 38 -2.45 -12.44 -5.08
CA THR A 38 -2.12 -11.85 -6.37
C THR A 38 -3.22 -12.17 -7.38
N GLY A 39 -3.85 -11.16 -7.93
CA GLY A 39 -4.79 -11.27 -9.05
C GLY A 39 -4.04 -11.46 -10.36
N TYR A 40 -3.19 -10.51 -10.70
CA TYR A 40 -2.21 -10.61 -11.77
C TYR A 40 -0.92 -9.88 -11.39
N ASN A 41 0.19 -10.23 -12.04
CA ASN A 41 1.46 -9.52 -11.95
C ASN A 41 2.28 -9.84 -13.21
N ASN A 42 2.16 -8.97 -14.22
CA ASN A 42 2.79 -9.12 -15.51
C ASN A 42 4.04 -8.26 -15.57
N VAL A 43 5.12 -8.82 -16.06
CA VAL A 43 6.46 -8.21 -16.02
C VAL A 43 7.16 -8.35 -17.35
N ARG A 44 7.78 -7.26 -17.82
CA ARG A 44 8.74 -7.23 -18.92
C ARG A 44 9.83 -6.21 -18.62
N ILE A 45 11.07 -6.67 -18.50
CA ILE A 45 12.24 -5.84 -18.16
C ILE A 45 13.45 -6.27 -19.03
N PRO A 46 14.01 -5.38 -19.84
CA PRO A 46 13.56 -4.00 -20.15
C PRO A 46 12.14 -3.97 -20.77
N GLY A 47 11.47 -2.83 -20.65
CA GLY A 47 10.08 -2.67 -21.10
C GLY A 47 9.87 -2.89 -22.60
N THR A 48 10.90 -2.70 -23.42
CA THR A 48 10.85 -2.85 -24.88
C THR A 48 11.36 -4.20 -25.37
N THR A 49 12.41 -4.78 -24.75
CA THR A 49 13.16 -5.94 -25.27
C THR A 49 13.10 -7.18 -24.39
N GLY A 50 12.69 -7.07 -23.13
CA GLY A 50 12.54 -8.21 -22.23
C GLY A 50 11.41 -9.14 -22.64
N THR A 51 11.41 -10.36 -22.12
CA THR A 51 10.30 -11.29 -22.29
C THR A 51 9.14 -10.92 -21.38
N MET A 52 7.92 -10.79 -21.92
CA MET A 52 6.72 -10.61 -21.11
C MET A 52 6.35 -11.96 -20.46
N PHE A 53 6.24 -11.98 -19.14
CA PHE A 53 5.80 -13.14 -18.38
C PHE A 53 4.98 -12.72 -17.14
N SER A 54 4.23 -13.67 -16.58
CA SER A 54 3.37 -13.42 -15.44
C SER A 54 3.89 -14.15 -14.20
N LEU A 55 4.12 -13.40 -13.12
CA LEU A 55 4.45 -13.98 -11.82
C LEU A 55 3.27 -14.77 -11.21
N LYS A 56 2.06 -14.64 -11.76
CA LYS A 56 0.86 -15.33 -11.28
C LYS A 56 0.48 -16.54 -12.12
N THR A 57 0.54 -16.45 -13.47
CA THR A 57 0.04 -17.51 -14.36
C THR A 57 1.14 -18.34 -14.98
N ASP A 58 2.31 -17.77 -15.28
CA ASP A 58 3.49 -18.51 -15.73
C ASP A 58 4.24 -19.12 -14.54
N LEU A 59 4.25 -18.40 -13.40
CA LEU A 59 4.69 -18.92 -12.11
C LEU A 59 3.49 -19.03 -11.17
N ASN A 60 3.66 -19.60 -9.99
CA ASN A 60 2.62 -19.72 -8.97
C ASN A 60 2.95 -18.83 -7.78
N THR A 61 2.16 -17.76 -7.58
CA THR A 61 2.27 -16.88 -6.41
C THR A 61 1.43 -17.40 -5.26
N LYS A 62 2.03 -17.60 -4.09
CA LYS A 62 1.33 -18.00 -2.85
C LYS A 62 0.71 -16.78 -2.16
N PRO A 63 -0.45 -16.95 -1.51
CA PRO A 63 -0.98 -15.94 -0.60
C PRO A 63 0.02 -15.65 0.52
N ASN A 64 0.04 -14.40 1.00
CA ASN A 64 0.95 -13.98 2.06
C ASN A 64 0.23 -13.12 3.11
N ALA A 65 0.75 -13.09 4.32
CA ALA A 65 0.29 -12.13 5.32
C ALA A 65 0.84 -10.74 5.01
N PHE A 66 0.11 -9.71 5.41
CA PHE A 66 0.56 -8.33 5.26
C PHE A 66 0.37 -7.53 6.56
N ILE A 67 1.03 -6.40 6.65
CA ILE A 67 0.82 -5.40 7.69
C ILE A 67 0.89 -3.99 7.06
N ARG A 68 0.05 -3.10 7.58
CA ARG A 68 0.04 -1.67 7.24
C ARG A 68 -0.12 -0.89 8.53
N ILE A 69 0.66 0.14 8.72
CA ILE A 69 0.63 0.97 9.93
C ILE A 69 0.44 2.42 9.50
N ARG A 70 -0.61 3.06 10.05
CA ARG A 70 -0.91 4.47 9.80
C ARG A 70 -0.93 5.23 11.12
N ALA A 71 -0.24 6.35 11.17
CA ALA A 71 -0.39 7.36 12.21
C ALA A 71 -1.12 8.57 11.62
N GLY A 72 -2.16 9.04 12.26
CA GLY A 72 -2.98 10.17 11.82
C GLY A 72 -3.11 11.25 12.89
N TYR A 73 -3.29 12.48 12.45
CA TYR A 73 -3.53 13.62 13.30
C TYR A 73 -4.65 14.48 12.72
N LEU A 74 -5.76 14.57 13.44
CA LEU A 74 -6.93 15.37 13.08
C LEU A 74 -6.83 16.75 13.72
N ILE A 75 -6.87 17.81 12.91
CA ILE A 75 -6.77 19.22 13.31
C ILE A 75 -8.09 19.94 13.04
N LYS A 76 -8.59 20.68 14.00
CA LYS A 76 -9.83 21.48 13.86
C LYS A 76 -11.00 20.66 13.26
N SER A 77 -11.08 19.39 13.63
CA SER A 77 -12.11 18.43 13.24
C SER A 77 -12.29 18.13 11.74
N ARG A 78 -11.56 18.78 10.84
CA ARG A 78 -11.71 18.60 9.38
C ARG A 78 -10.41 18.34 8.63
N HIS A 79 -9.26 18.69 9.18
CA HIS A 79 -7.96 18.54 8.51
C HIS A 79 -7.25 17.32 9.08
N THR A 80 -6.96 16.34 8.25
CA THR A 80 -6.20 15.16 8.65
C THR A 80 -4.84 15.16 7.95
N ILE A 81 -3.78 15.00 8.74
CA ILE A 81 -2.44 14.65 8.23
C ILE A 81 -2.15 13.24 8.69
N SER A 82 -1.66 12.37 7.80
CA SER A 82 -1.29 11.01 8.18
C SER A 82 -0.03 10.52 7.50
N LEU A 83 0.67 9.64 8.20
CA LEU A 83 1.81 8.87 7.71
C LEU A 83 1.37 7.42 7.57
N LEU A 84 1.76 6.76 6.49
CA LEU A 84 1.51 5.33 6.25
C LEU A 84 2.79 4.62 5.86
N TYR A 85 3.04 3.49 6.51
CA TYR A 85 3.98 2.46 6.09
C TYR A 85 3.23 1.20 5.69
N ALA A 86 3.41 0.76 4.46
CA ALA A 86 2.71 -0.39 3.88
C ALA A 86 3.69 -1.24 3.05
N PRO A 87 4.44 -2.14 3.69
CA PRO A 87 5.30 -3.10 3.00
C PRO A 87 4.47 -4.19 2.34
N LEU A 88 4.89 -4.62 1.16
CA LEU A 88 4.37 -5.79 0.47
C LEU A 88 5.54 -6.57 -0.12
N MET A 89 5.58 -7.87 0.15
CA MET A 89 6.47 -8.82 -0.52
C MET A 89 5.69 -10.08 -0.83
N VAL A 90 5.72 -10.52 -2.09
CA VAL A 90 5.16 -11.78 -2.55
C VAL A 90 6.21 -12.58 -3.30
N THR A 91 6.14 -13.90 -3.21
CA THR A 91 7.06 -14.81 -3.89
C THR A 91 6.29 -15.71 -4.83
N SER A 92 6.90 -16.03 -5.94
CA SER A 92 6.35 -16.94 -6.96
C SER A 92 7.40 -17.98 -7.34
N SER A 93 6.96 -19.16 -7.69
CA SER A 93 7.84 -20.23 -8.16
C SER A 93 7.15 -21.09 -9.20
N GLY A 94 7.92 -21.66 -10.11
CA GLY A 94 7.42 -22.51 -11.17
C GLY A 94 8.46 -22.68 -12.28
N SER A 95 8.03 -23.21 -13.43
CA SER A 95 8.86 -23.30 -14.64
C SER A 95 8.04 -22.86 -15.84
N THR A 96 8.71 -22.36 -16.87
CA THR A 96 8.07 -22.00 -18.14
C THR A 96 8.61 -22.87 -19.27
N ASN A 97 7.78 -23.16 -20.26
CA ASN A 97 8.18 -23.89 -21.44
C ASN A 97 8.94 -23.03 -22.49
N ARG A 98 9.19 -21.77 -22.14
CA ARG A 98 9.89 -20.78 -22.97
C ARG A 98 11.01 -20.12 -22.18
N GLN A 99 12.00 -19.63 -22.89
CA GLN A 99 13.07 -18.80 -22.36
C GLN A 99 12.53 -17.45 -21.86
N ILE A 100 13.09 -16.95 -20.77
CA ILE A 100 12.77 -15.63 -20.21
C ILE A 100 14.03 -14.76 -20.25
N ASP A 101 13.98 -13.68 -21.02
CA ASP A 101 14.99 -12.63 -21.03
C ASP A 101 14.54 -11.55 -20.04
N PHE A 102 15.24 -11.43 -18.93
CA PHE A 102 14.90 -10.51 -17.85
C PHE A 102 16.13 -9.74 -17.37
N ASN A 103 16.11 -8.43 -17.53
CA ASN A 103 17.14 -7.48 -17.10
C ASN A 103 18.57 -7.89 -17.47
N GLY A 104 18.76 -8.32 -18.73
CA GLY A 104 20.08 -8.69 -19.27
C GLY A 104 20.53 -10.13 -18.97
N VAL A 105 19.71 -10.92 -18.29
CA VAL A 105 19.95 -12.35 -18.04
C VAL A 105 18.90 -13.19 -18.75
N THR A 106 19.37 -14.24 -19.43
CA THR A 106 18.52 -15.23 -20.11
C THR A 106 18.33 -16.46 -19.24
N PHE A 107 17.11 -16.72 -18.82
CA PHE A 107 16.72 -17.90 -18.06
C PHE A 107 16.20 -18.97 -19.04
N PRO A 108 16.79 -20.19 -19.07
CA PRO A 108 16.38 -21.23 -20.01
C PRO A 108 14.96 -21.75 -19.77
N SER A 109 14.32 -22.25 -20.79
CA SER A 109 13.05 -22.97 -20.70
C SER A 109 13.17 -24.23 -19.84
N ASN A 110 12.06 -24.62 -19.20
CA ASN A 110 11.93 -25.82 -18.35
C ASN A 110 12.92 -25.91 -17.20
N THR A 111 13.32 -24.75 -16.67
CA THR A 111 14.11 -24.63 -15.44
C THR A 111 13.26 -24.07 -14.30
N ASP A 112 13.59 -24.44 -13.06
CA ASP A 112 12.91 -23.91 -11.90
C ASP A 112 13.25 -22.43 -11.72
N LEU A 113 12.22 -21.60 -11.71
CA LEU A 113 12.29 -20.17 -11.52
C LEU A 113 11.72 -19.79 -10.14
N HIS A 114 12.41 -18.91 -9.44
CA HIS A 114 11.93 -18.27 -8.22
C HIS A 114 11.94 -16.78 -8.42
N ALA A 115 10.81 -16.15 -8.17
CA ALA A 115 10.66 -14.71 -8.27
C ALA A 115 10.23 -14.11 -6.94
N SER A 116 10.73 -12.92 -6.63
CA SER A 116 10.21 -12.05 -5.57
C SER A 116 9.75 -10.72 -6.15
N TYR A 117 8.60 -10.27 -5.68
CA TYR A 117 8.05 -8.95 -5.99
C TYR A 117 7.91 -8.19 -4.68
N THR A 118 8.70 -7.13 -4.52
CA THR A 118 8.67 -6.23 -3.36
C THR A 118 8.05 -4.90 -3.77
N PHE A 119 7.13 -4.38 -2.95
CA PHE A 119 6.48 -3.11 -3.19
C PHE A 119 6.19 -2.39 -1.86
N ASN A 120 7.19 -1.65 -1.36
CA ASN A 120 7.04 -0.89 -0.14
C ASN A 120 6.48 0.49 -0.44
N SER A 121 5.53 0.93 0.35
CA SER A 121 4.88 2.21 0.19
C SER A 121 5.01 3.05 1.47
N TYR A 122 5.61 4.21 1.34
CA TYR A 122 5.72 5.23 2.39
C TYR A 122 4.93 6.44 1.94
N ARG A 123 3.96 6.89 2.74
CA ARG A 123 3.04 7.97 2.33
C ARG A 123 2.93 9.03 3.40
N ILE A 124 2.84 10.28 2.96
CA ILE A 124 2.30 11.38 3.74
C ILE A 124 1.03 11.87 3.02
N THR A 125 -0.07 11.94 3.75
CA THR A 125 -1.38 12.34 3.21
C THR A 125 -1.91 13.54 3.97
N TYR A 126 -2.38 14.54 3.24
CA TYR A 126 -3.25 15.56 3.75
C TYR A 126 -4.65 15.38 3.17
N ARG A 127 -5.69 15.41 4.03
CA ARG A 127 -7.10 15.34 3.63
C ARG A 127 -7.92 16.41 4.35
N TYR A 128 -8.86 16.98 3.62
CA TYR A 128 -9.88 17.89 4.15
C TYR A 128 -11.26 17.25 4.04
N ASP A 129 -11.99 17.18 5.17
CA ASP A 129 -13.36 16.67 5.22
C ASP A 129 -14.33 17.75 4.73
N ILE A 130 -14.68 17.67 3.43
CA ILE A 130 -15.56 18.61 2.71
C ILE A 130 -16.97 18.51 3.26
N ILE A 131 -17.48 17.28 3.43
CA ILE A 131 -18.77 16.99 4.00
C ILE A 131 -18.58 16.33 5.37
N LYS A 132 -19.16 16.94 6.40
CA LYS A 132 -19.17 16.40 7.75
C LYS A 132 -20.54 16.54 8.35
N LYS A 133 -21.41 15.56 8.05
CA LYS A 133 -22.79 15.44 8.57
C LYS A 133 -22.85 14.29 9.59
N PRO A 134 -23.86 14.26 10.46
CA PRO A 134 -23.98 13.20 11.47
C PRO A 134 -23.88 11.76 10.95
N LYS A 135 -24.47 11.50 9.78
CA LYS A 135 -24.48 10.15 9.16
C LYS A 135 -23.52 10.00 8.00
N PHE A 136 -22.92 11.06 7.50
CA PHE A 136 -22.12 11.00 6.27
C PHE A 136 -20.96 11.98 6.31
N GLU A 137 -19.76 11.43 6.11
CA GLU A 137 -18.51 12.20 6.04
C GLU A 137 -17.83 11.90 4.70
N PHE A 138 -17.39 12.95 4.01
CA PHE A 138 -16.63 12.83 2.79
C PHE A 138 -15.45 13.80 2.80
N GLY A 139 -14.26 13.28 2.58
CA GLY A 139 -13.03 14.04 2.49
C GLY A 139 -12.25 13.74 1.22
N LEU A 140 -11.59 14.77 0.71
CA LEU A 140 -10.63 14.70 -0.38
C LEU A 140 -9.29 15.22 0.08
N GLY A 141 -8.23 14.74 -0.54
CA GLY A 141 -6.90 15.09 -0.19
C GLY A 141 -5.87 14.73 -1.24
N PHE A 142 -4.63 14.85 -0.82
CA PHE A 142 -3.47 14.57 -1.63
C PHE A 142 -2.49 13.72 -0.84
N THR A 143 -1.93 12.69 -1.49
CA THR A 143 -0.92 11.81 -0.94
C THR A 143 0.39 11.95 -1.73
N ALA A 144 1.45 12.26 -1.02
CA ALA A 144 2.81 12.11 -1.49
C ALA A 144 3.29 10.70 -1.13
N LYS A 145 3.51 9.85 -2.12
CA LYS A 145 3.93 8.45 -1.96
C LYS A 145 5.35 8.25 -2.47
N ILE A 146 6.20 7.69 -1.64
CA ILE A 146 7.46 7.06 -2.07
C ILE A 146 7.19 5.58 -2.25
N ARG A 147 7.43 5.09 -3.47
CA ARG A 147 7.39 3.67 -3.82
C ARG A 147 8.82 3.15 -3.88
N ASP A 148 9.13 2.11 -3.09
CA ASP A 148 10.36 1.31 -3.19
C ASP A 148 9.97 -0.09 -3.68
N ALA A 149 10.24 -0.37 -4.95
CA ALA A 149 9.84 -1.58 -5.64
C ALA A 149 11.05 -2.34 -6.18
N GLU A 150 10.99 -3.67 -6.12
CA GLU A 150 11.99 -4.55 -6.69
C GLU A 150 11.32 -5.81 -7.24
N ILE A 151 11.75 -6.23 -8.44
CA ILE A 151 11.41 -7.51 -9.02
C ILE A 151 12.73 -8.27 -9.19
N ALA A 152 12.85 -9.45 -8.58
CA ALA A 152 14.01 -10.31 -8.70
C ALA A 152 13.59 -11.69 -9.22
N LEU A 153 14.43 -12.26 -10.08
CA LEU A 153 14.26 -13.60 -10.66
C LEU A 153 15.56 -14.38 -10.48
N THR A 154 15.44 -15.63 -10.04
CA THR A 154 16.57 -16.55 -9.81
C THR A 154 16.28 -17.93 -10.36
N SER A 155 17.31 -18.61 -10.87
CA SER A 155 17.26 -20.00 -11.37
C SER A 155 18.67 -20.58 -11.47
N GLN A 156 18.93 -21.76 -10.92
CA GLN A 156 20.15 -22.56 -11.12
C GLN A 156 21.47 -21.74 -11.07
N GLY A 157 21.62 -20.85 -10.08
CA GLY A 157 22.80 -19.99 -9.92
C GLY A 157 22.78 -18.71 -10.76
N MET A 158 21.79 -18.50 -11.62
CA MET A 158 21.54 -17.24 -12.31
C MET A 158 20.64 -16.34 -11.46
N ALA A 159 20.88 -15.03 -11.47
CA ALA A 159 20.06 -14.06 -10.77
C ALA A 159 20.02 -12.73 -11.52
N ALA A 160 18.86 -12.12 -11.56
CA ALA A 160 18.69 -10.75 -12.04
C ALA A 160 17.64 -10.04 -11.21
N SER A 161 17.80 -8.73 -11.00
CA SER A 161 16.78 -7.90 -10.34
C SER A 161 16.72 -6.51 -10.94
N LYS A 162 15.54 -5.89 -10.88
CA LYS A 162 15.33 -4.48 -11.20
C LYS A 162 14.70 -3.82 -10.00
N LYS A 163 15.42 -2.87 -9.42
CA LYS A 163 14.95 -2.03 -8.31
C LYS A 163 14.65 -0.62 -8.81
N ASN A 164 13.59 -0.03 -8.29
CA ASN A 164 13.23 1.36 -8.58
C ASN A 164 12.60 2.01 -7.35
N VAL A 165 13.08 3.20 -7.00
CA VAL A 165 12.46 4.08 -6.00
C VAL A 165 11.89 5.28 -6.72
N GLY A 166 10.60 5.54 -6.55
CA GLY A 166 9.91 6.60 -7.25
C GLY A 166 8.96 7.40 -6.36
N PHE A 167 8.78 8.66 -6.71
CA PHE A 167 7.77 9.53 -6.12
C PHE A 167 6.50 9.48 -6.97
N VAL A 168 5.35 9.25 -6.31
CA VAL A 168 4.04 9.13 -6.96
C VAL A 168 3.04 10.02 -6.22
N PRO A 169 2.66 11.18 -6.78
CA PRO A 169 1.57 11.99 -6.26
C PRO A 169 0.23 11.32 -6.59
N ILE A 170 -0.69 11.24 -5.60
CA ILE A 170 -1.99 10.55 -5.76
C ILE A 170 -3.09 11.34 -5.08
N ILE A 171 -4.31 11.25 -5.59
CA ILE A 171 -5.50 11.82 -4.96
C ILE A 171 -5.96 10.88 -3.85
N ASN A 172 -6.15 11.41 -2.65
CA ASN A 172 -6.75 10.70 -1.53
C ASN A 172 -8.24 11.03 -1.42
N PHE A 173 -9.04 10.01 -1.11
CA PHE A 173 -10.46 10.17 -0.81
C PHE A 173 -10.86 9.29 0.37
N ARG A 174 -11.86 9.74 1.14
CA ARG A 174 -12.47 8.96 2.20
C ARG A 174 -13.96 9.30 2.31
N LEU A 175 -14.77 8.24 2.34
CA LEU A 175 -16.20 8.31 2.60
C LEU A 175 -16.51 7.42 3.79
N ASN A 176 -17.19 7.97 4.79
CA ASN A 176 -17.65 7.22 5.95
C ASN A 176 -19.16 7.40 6.10
N TRP A 177 -19.91 6.31 5.96
CA TRP A 177 -21.35 6.30 6.11
C TRP A 177 -21.75 5.58 7.40
N LYS A 178 -22.22 6.35 8.38
CA LYS A 178 -22.67 5.83 9.68
C LYS A 178 -24.07 5.24 9.55
N LEU A 179 -24.17 3.93 9.76
CA LEU A 179 -25.44 3.20 9.77
C LEU A 179 -26.18 3.41 11.10
N ASN A 180 -25.42 3.43 12.20
CA ASN A 180 -25.87 3.76 13.56
C ASN A 180 -24.70 4.34 14.37
N GLU A 181 -24.84 4.45 15.70
CA GLU A 181 -23.81 5.02 16.58
C GLU A 181 -22.52 4.20 16.62
N LYS A 182 -22.58 2.90 16.34
CA LYS A 182 -21.42 2.00 16.43
C LYS A 182 -20.93 1.48 15.09
N MET A 183 -21.78 1.45 14.05
CA MET A 183 -21.48 0.80 12.77
C MET A 183 -21.41 1.81 11.64
N SER A 184 -20.41 1.65 10.77
CA SER A 184 -20.29 2.44 9.53
C SER A 184 -19.78 1.58 8.37
N ILE A 185 -20.00 2.08 7.16
CA ILE A 185 -19.34 1.63 5.95
C ILE A 185 -18.27 2.67 5.60
N LEU A 186 -17.05 2.20 5.43
CA LEU A 186 -15.89 3.00 5.09
C LEU A 186 -15.44 2.68 3.66
N PHE A 187 -15.28 3.73 2.84
CA PHE A 187 -14.62 3.66 1.55
C PHE A 187 -13.45 4.65 1.59
N ASP A 188 -12.22 4.13 1.57
CA ASP A 188 -10.99 4.92 1.79
C ASP A 188 -9.93 4.51 0.79
N GLY A 189 -9.25 5.46 0.17
CA GLY A 189 -8.22 5.11 -0.77
C GLY A 189 -7.44 6.27 -1.35
N ASP A 190 -6.50 5.85 -2.19
CA ASP A 190 -5.69 6.72 -3.03
C ASP A 190 -5.79 6.20 -4.47
N ALA A 191 -5.99 7.09 -5.45
CA ALA A 191 -6.03 6.73 -6.86
C ALA A 191 -5.50 7.85 -7.75
N LEU A 192 -4.75 7.46 -8.78
CA LEU A 192 -4.37 8.33 -9.91
C LEU A 192 -4.08 7.47 -11.13
N ALA A 193 -4.56 7.90 -12.29
CA ALA A 193 -4.18 7.38 -13.60
C ALA A 193 -3.54 8.47 -14.45
N ALA A 194 -2.45 8.13 -15.13
CA ALA A 194 -1.71 8.98 -16.05
C ALA A 194 -1.27 8.15 -17.27
N PRO A 195 -0.87 8.76 -18.39
CA PRO A 195 -0.42 8.01 -19.57
C PRO A 195 0.73 7.03 -19.29
N GLN A 196 1.61 7.34 -18.33
CA GLN A 196 2.79 6.53 -17.99
C GLN A 196 2.49 5.40 -17.00
N GLY A 197 1.26 5.33 -16.47
CA GLY A 197 0.87 4.32 -15.50
C GLY A 197 -0.25 4.76 -14.58
N ARG A 198 -0.64 3.86 -13.69
CA ARG A 198 -1.69 4.10 -12.71
C ARG A 198 -1.32 3.57 -11.34
N ALA A 199 -1.97 4.07 -10.32
CA ALA A 199 -1.78 3.65 -8.94
C ALA A 199 -3.11 3.78 -8.20
N GLU A 200 -3.62 2.66 -7.73
CA GLU A 200 -4.88 2.56 -7.01
C GLU A 200 -4.67 1.74 -5.74
N ASP A 201 -5.16 2.23 -4.62
CA ASP A 201 -5.12 1.54 -3.32
C ASP A 201 -6.40 1.86 -2.59
N VAL A 202 -7.40 1.00 -2.71
CA VAL A 202 -8.79 1.28 -2.33
C VAL A 202 -9.32 0.20 -1.39
N LEU A 203 -9.86 0.63 -0.24
CA LEU A 203 -10.49 -0.18 0.79
C LEU A 203 -11.99 0.08 0.83
N LEU A 204 -12.78 -0.98 0.82
CA LEU A 204 -14.17 -1.00 1.27
C LEU A 204 -14.28 -1.87 2.53
N ALA A 205 -14.81 -1.31 3.63
CA ALA A 205 -14.87 -2.00 4.91
C ALA A 205 -16.13 -1.67 5.70
N GLY A 206 -16.61 -2.66 6.46
CA GLY A 206 -17.49 -2.43 7.59
C GLY A 206 -16.68 -2.09 8.82
N THR A 207 -17.12 -1.13 9.62
CA THR A 207 -16.45 -0.72 10.86
C THR A 207 -17.38 -0.87 12.05
N TYR A 208 -16.79 -1.18 13.22
CA TYR A 208 -17.50 -1.24 14.49
C TYR A 208 -16.72 -0.51 15.57
N ALA A 209 -17.33 0.51 16.17
CA ALA A 209 -16.76 1.28 17.29
C ALA A 209 -17.13 0.61 18.61
N PHE A 210 -16.14 0.00 19.29
CA PHE A 210 -16.33 -0.53 20.66
C PHE A 210 -16.43 0.60 21.67
N SER A 211 -15.70 1.69 21.40
CA SER A 211 -15.74 2.93 22.18
C SER A 211 -15.39 4.11 21.27
N ASP A 212 -15.43 5.34 21.79
CA ASP A 212 -14.98 6.53 21.05
C ASP A 212 -13.48 6.48 20.69
N GLN A 213 -12.71 5.61 21.34
CA GLN A 213 -11.26 5.50 21.13
C GLN A 213 -10.89 4.27 20.32
N PHE A 214 -11.68 3.20 20.38
CA PHE A 214 -11.33 1.90 19.82
C PHE A 214 -12.32 1.47 18.74
N LEU A 215 -11.81 1.29 17.51
CA LEU A 215 -12.59 0.88 16.35
C LEU A 215 -11.92 -0.31 15.69
N VAL A 216 -12.72 -1.29 15.28
CA VAL A 216 -12.29 -2.37 14.39
C VAL A 216 -12.96 -2.24 13.04
N ARG A 217 -12.31 -2.80 12.01
CA ARG A 217 -12.88 -2.91 10.68
C ARG A 217 -12.54 -4.24 10.04
N PHE A 218 -13.43 -4.69 9.18
CA PHE A 218 -13.25 -5.84 8.31
C PHE A 218 -13.55 -5.40 6.89
N GLY A 219 -12.68 -5.71 5.96
CA GLY A 219 -12.82 -5.18 4.62
C GLY A 219 -12.06 -5.92 3.55
N TYR A 220 -12.30 -5.45 2.36
CA TYR A 220 -11.62 -5.86 1.15
C TYR A 220 -10.88 -4.67 0.57
N ARG A 221 -9.59 -4.86 0.28
CA ARG A 221 -8.75 -3.84 -0.34
C ARG A 221 -8.23 -4.35 -1.67
N ILE A 222 -8.14 -3.46 -2.63
CA ILE A 222 -7.34 -3.66 -3.84
C ILE A 222 -6.13 -2.74 -3.81
N LEU A 223 -4.99 -3.24 -4.27
CA LEU A 223 -3.82 -2.48 -4.66
C LEU A 223 -3.53 -2.83 -6.10
N GLU A 224 -3.74 -1.88 -6.99
CA GLU A 224 -3.54 -2.05 -8.42
C GLU A 224 -2.64 -0.93 -8.95
N GLY A 225 -1.85 -1.26 -9.95
CA GLY A 225 -1.08 -0.26 -10.66
C GLY A 225 0.13 -0.82 -11.36
N GLY A 226 0.83 0.10 -11.99
CA GLY A 226 2.02 -0.23 -12.75
C GLY A 226 2.52 0.94 -13.57
N ALA A 227 3.55 0.64 -14.34
CA ALA A 227 4.15 1.56 -15.31
C ALA A 227 4.46 0.83 -16.62
N ASP A 228 4.37 1.56 -17.72
CA ASP A 228 4.76 1.12 -19.05
C ASP A 228 5.70 2.18 -19.65
N ASN A 229 6.98 1.84 -19.73
CA ASN A 229 8.02 2.67 -20.34
C ASN A 229 9.16 1.77 -20.85
N ASP A 230 10.19 2.37 -21.45
CA ASP A 230 11.31 1.62 -22.05
C ASP A 230 12.09 0.77 -21.03
N GLU A 231 12.15 1.18 -19.76
CA GLU A 231 12.87 0.45 -18.73
C GLU A 231 12.06 -0.68 -18.11
N VAL A 232 10.74 -0.48 -17.96
CA VAL A 232 9.87 -1.43 -17.29
C VAL A 232 8.45 -1.39 -17.85
N ASN A 233 7.89 -2.56 -18.14
CA ASN A 233 6.47 -2.77 -18.28
C ASN A 233 6.06 -3.73 -17.15
N ASN A 234 5.40 -3.20 -16.13
CA ASN A 234 4.90 -4.02 -15.03
C ASN A 234 3.55 -3.47 -14.56
N PHE A 235 2.54 -4.33 -14.56
CA PHE A 235 1.25 -4.08 -13.94
C PHE A 235 0.90 -5.23 -13.01
N ALA A 236 0.44 -4.89 -11.81
CA ALA A 236 0.09 -5.85 -10.79
C ALA A 236 -1.21 -5.48 -10.07
N LEU A 237 -2.00 -6.49 -9.73
CA LEU A 237 -3.22 -6.38 -8.92
C LEU A 237 -3.12 -7.32 -7.73
N PHE A 238 -3.30 -6.77 -6.56
CA PHE A 238 -3.35 -7.50 -5.29
C PHE A 238 -4.69 -7.28 -4.61
N HIS A 239 -5.26 -8.37 -4.11
CA HIS A 239 -6.50 -8.43 -3.37
C HIS A 239 -6.19 -8.71 -1.90
N TYR A 240 -6.75 -7.93 -0.99
CA TYR A 240 -6.51 -8.10 0.43
C TYR A 240 -7.83 -8.40 1.14
N ALA A 241 -7.87 -9.50 1.87
CA ALA A 241 -8.87 -9.71 2.92
C ALA A 241 -8.28 -9.13 4.21
N SER A 242 -8.84 -8.04 4.70
CA SER A 242 -8.22 -7.24 5.75
C SER A 242 -9.06 -7.12 7.02
N VAL A 243 -8.35 -7.11 8.14
CA VAL A 243 -8.83 -6.68 9.45
C VAL A 243 -7.99 -5.51 9.92
N GLY A 244 -8.62 -4.50 10.50
CA GLY A 244 -7.94 -3.33 11.01
C GLY A 244 -8.43 -2.90 12.37
N VAL A 245 -7.53 -2.29 13.13
CA VAL A 245 -7.79 -1.74 14.45
C VAL A 245 -7.28 -0.31 14.48
N SER A 246 -8.13 0.62 14.94
CA SER A 246 -7.75 2.01 15.12
C SER A 246 -7.91 2.40 16.58
N PHE A 247 -6.91 3.08 17.12
CA PHE A 247 -6.95 3.67 18.44
C PHE A 247 -6.76 5.19 18.34
N THR A 248 -7.72 5.95 18.89
CA THR A 248 -7.72 7.41 18.92
C THR A 248 -7.40 7.91 20.32
N PHE A 249 -6.35 8.69 20.44
CA PHE A 249 -5.97 9.34 21.70
C PHE A 249 -6.86 10.55 21.93
N LYS A 250 -7.54 10.61 23.07
CA LYS A 250 -8.28 11.82 23.50
C LYS A 250 -7.31 12.79 24.15
N ASN A 251 -7.27 14.03 23.69
CA ASN A 251 -6.68 15.09 24.49
C ASN A 251 -7.59 15.36 25.71
N LYS A 252 -6.99 15.35 26.87
CA LYS A 252 -7.67 15.78 28.12
C LYS A 252 -7.95 17.28 28.11
#